data_59ae8d9adcf08bdd54e33f2573f9ef38
#
_entry.id   59ae8d9adcf08bdd54e33f2573f9ef38
#
_cell.length_a   1.000
_cell.length_b   1.000
_cell.length_c   1.000
_cell.angle_alpha   90.00
_cell.angle_beta   90.00
_cell.angle_gamma   90.00
#
_symmetry.space_group_name_H-M   'P 1'
#
loop_
_entity.id
_entity.type
_entity.pdbx_description
1 polymer ?
#
loop_
_entity_poly.entity_id
_entity_poly.type
_entity_poly.pdbx_seq_one_letter_code
_entity_poly.pdbx_strand_id
1 'polypeptide(L)'
;VRRAEKAERIQAILEDLYPDPPIPLDHRDPFTLLVAVLLSAQTTDARVNLVTPDLFRRAPTPDALAELPEAEILSLIRTCGLAPAKARNLSRLGRLLVERHGGQVPADFAALEDLPGVGHKTASVVMAQAFGVPAFPVD
;
A
#
# COMPACT_ATOMS: atom_id res chain seq x y z
N VAL A 1 -19.82 24.16 7.14
CA VAL A 1 -19.04 24.04 7.43
C VAL A 1 -18.89 23.74 7.42
N ARG A 2 -18.97 23.98 7.27
CA ARG A 2 -18.33 23.68 7.54
C ARG A 2 -18.19 23.55 7.39
N ARG A 3 -18.46 23.84 7.04
CA ARG A 3 -17.94 23.54 7.05
C ARG A 3 -17.50 23.78 6.96
N ALA A 4 -18.37 24.30 6.29
CA ALA A 4 -17.63 24.41 6.31
C ALA A 4 -17.42 24.45 6.61
N GLU A 5 -17.56 24.49 6.77
CA GLU A 5 -16.89 24.24 7.17
C GLU A 5 -16.85 23.88 7.38
N LYS A 6 -17.32 24.01 7.21
CA LYS A 6 -16.95 23.46 7.52
C LYS A 6 -16.81 23.23 7.23
N ALA A 7 -17.71 23.71 6.74
CA ALA A 7 -17.26 23.40 6.61
C ALA A 7 -16.88 23.31 6.47
N GLU A 8 -16.93 23.42 6.23
CA GLU A 8 -16.15 23.11 6.26
C GLU A 8 -16.01 22.79 6.68
N ARG A 9 -16.37 22.98 6.53
CA ARG A 9 -15.85 22.33 7.10
C ARG A 9 -16.35 21.79 7.19
N ILE A 10 -17.04 21.75 6.96
CA ILE A 10 -17.06 21.00 7.20
C ILE A 10 -17.16 20.67 6.66
N GLN A 11 -17.33 20.65 6.24
CA GLN A 11 -16.89 20.22 6.01
C GLN A 11 -16.59 19.86 6.21
N ALA A 12 -16.64 19.75 6.25
CA ALA A 12 -15.90 19.18 6.64
C ALA A 12 -16.19 18.54 7.04
N ILE A 13 -16.28 18.39 7.33
CA ILE A 13 -16.30 17.73 7.76
C ILE A 13 -17.01 17.07 7.44
N LEU A 14 -17.61 16.71 6.90
CA LEU A 14 -17.87 16.13 6.73
C LEU A 14 -17.61 15.55 6.36
N GLU A 15 -17.25 15.46 6.28
CA GLU A 15 -16.56 14.98 6.14
C GLU A 15 -16.21 14.44 6.72
N ASP A 16 -16.26 14.38 7.12
CA ASP A 16 -15.77 13.65 7.59
C ASP A 16 -16.43 12.77 8.04
N LEU A 17 -17.25 12.72 8.18
CA LEU A 17 -17.86 11.77 8.19
C LEU A 17 -17.91 10.93 7.16
N TYR A 18 -18.03 11.29 6.29
CA TYR A 18 -17.64 10.71 5.29
C TYR A 18 -16.74 11.33 4.78
N PRO A 19 -15.96 10.97 5.05
CA PRO A 19 -14.78 11.65 4.76
C PRO A 19 -14.58 11.68 3.28
N ASP A 20 -14.05 12.74 2.85
CA ASP A 20 -13.57 12.76 1.49
C ASP A 20 -12.70 11.56 1.27
N PRO A 21 -12.77 10.96 0.09
CA PRO A 21 -11.83 9.92 -0.21
C PRO A 21 -10.42 10.46 -0.03
N PRO A 22 -9.53 9.70 0.60
CA PRO A 22 -8.15 10.12 0.70
C PRO A 22 -7.55 10.30 -0.69
N ILE A 23 -6.46 11.03 -0.76
CA ILE A 23 -5.72 11.13 -2.01
C ILE A 23 -5.42 9.70 -2.46
N PRO A 24 -5.81 9.33 -3.68
CA PRO A 24 -5.59 7.96 -4.11
C PRO A 24 -4.12 7.63 -4.17
N LEU A 25 -3.78 6.41 -3.79
CA LEU A 25 -2.45 5.90 -3.99
C LEU A 25 -2.29 5.50 -5.45
N ASP A 26 -1.25 5.99 -6.09
CA ASP A 26 -0.99 5.66 -7.48
C ASP A 26 -0.61 4.20 -7.61
N HIS A 27 -1.30 3.49 -8.48
CA HIS A 27 -1.03 2.09 -8.74
C HIS A 27 -1.62 1.72 -10.10
N ARG A 28 -1.19 0.58 -10.64
CA ARG A 28 -1.70 0.12 -11.94
C ARG A 28 -2.10 -1.36 -11.93
N ASP A 29 -1.77 -2.09 -10.87
CA ASP A 29 -2.11 -3.51 -10.76
C ASP A 29 -2.11 -3.90 -9.29
N PRO A 30 -2.54 -5.14 -8.95
CA PRO A 30 -2.59 -5.55 -7.56
C PRO A 30 -1.24 -5.47 -6.84
N PHE A 31 -0.14 -5.75 -7.54
CA PHE A 31 1.18 -5.68 -6.91
C PHE A 31 1.53 -4.25 -6.51
N THR A 32 1.38 -3.31 -7.44
CA THR A 32 1.73 -1.91 -7.13
C THR A 32 0.80 -1.34 -6.06
N LEU A 33 -0.48 -1.74 -6.07
CA LEU A 33 -1.40 -1.32 -5.01
C LEU A 33 -0.94 -1.86 -3.66
N LEU A 34 -0.60 -3.15 -3.58
CA LEU A 34 -0.17 -3.75 -2.32
C LEU A 34 1.05 -3.03 -1.76
N VAL A 35 2.04 -2.77 -2.61
CA VAL A 35 3.25 -2.07 -2.18
C VAL A 35 2.92 -0.65 -1.71
N ALA A 36 2.07 0.06 -2.44
CA ALA A 36 1.70 1.42 -2.07
C ALA A 36 0.98 1.45 -0.72
N VAL A 37 0.07 0.51 -0.49
CA VAL A 37 -0.66 0.44 0.78
C VAL A 37 0.30 0.13 1.93
N LEU A 38 1.24 -0.77 1.71
CA LEU A 38 2.25 -1.08 2.73
C LEU A 38 3.09 0.14 3.08
N LEU A 39 3.44 0.93 2.06
CA LEU A 39 4.23 2.14 2.30
C LEU A 39 3.42 3.21 3.00
N SER A 40 2.09 3.20 2.86
CA SER A 40 1.25 4.26 3.43
C SER A 40 1.11 4.18 4.94
N ALA A 41 1.52 3.08 5.58
CA ALA A 41 1.46 2.99 7.04
C ALA A 41 2.40 4.03 7.63
N GLN A 42 1.86 4.94 8.45
CA GLN A 42 2.60 6.03 9.09
C GLN A 42 3.36 6.91 8.08
N THR A 43 2.78 7.04 6.89
CA THR A 43 3.33 7.90 5.83
C THR A 43 2.14 8.47 5.06
N THR A 44 2.21 9.72 4.67
CA THR A 44 1.11 10.32 3.93
C THR A 44 1.03 9.73 2.53
N ASP A 45 -0.19 9.72 1.97
CA ASP A 45 -0.39 9.25 0.60
C ASP A 45 0.43 10.09 -0.38
N ALA A 46 0.52 11.40 -0.13
CA ALA A 46 1.31 12.27 -0.99
C ALA A 46 2.78 11.86 -1.01
N ARG A 47 3.33 11.49 0.16
CA ARG A 47 4.72 11.04 0.22
C ARG A 47 4.90 9.70 -0.49
N VAL A 48 3.94 8.79 -0.31
CA VAL A 48 4.00 7.51 -1.01
C VAL A 48 4.03 7.74 -2.53
N ASN A 49 3.15 8.62 -3.02
CA ASN A 49 3.08 8.90 -4.45
C ASN A 49 4.33 9.60 -4.98
N LEU A 50 5.15 10.19 -4.11
CA LEU A 50 6.43 10.76 -4.53
C LEU A 50 7.52 9.71 -4.67
N VAL A 51 7.47 8.63 -3.90
CA VAL A 51 8.54 7.63 -3.93
C VAL A 51 8.24 6.45 -4.85
N THR A 52 6.97 6.12 -5.07
CA THR A 52 6.62 4.93 -5.84
C THR A 52 7.01 4.99 -7.31
N PRO A 53 7.03 6.16 -7.98
CA PRO A 53 7.48 6.15 -9.39
C PRO A 53 8.88 5.58 -9.57
N ASP A 54 9.83 5.98 -8.72
CA ASP A 54 11.18 5.44 -8.82
C ASP A 54 11.24 3.98 -8.40
N LEU A 55 10.52 3.64 -7.33
CA LEU A 55 10.50 2.26 -6.87
C LEU A 55 9.93 1.33 -7.94
N PHE A 56 8.82 1.70 -8.57
CA PHE A 56 8.20 0.84 -9.58
C PHE A 56 8.94 0.84 -10.90
N ARG A 57 9.77 1.85 -11.14
CA ARG A 57 10.66 1.80 -12.29
C ARG A 57 11.72 0.72 -12.11
N ARG A 58 12.23 0.58 -10.89
CA ARG A 58 13.25 -0.41 -10.57
C ARG A 58 12.66 -1.78 -10.29
N ALA A 59 11.44 -1.83 -9.74
CA ALA A 59 10.81 -3.08 -9.35
C ALA A 59 9.34 -3.07 -9.77
N PRO A 60 9.06 -3.20 -11.05
CA PRO A 60 7.66 -3.17 -11.53
C PRO A 60 6.87 -4.44 -11.27
N THR A 61 7.55 -5.52 -10.89
CA THR A 61 6.91 -6.82 -10.68
C THR A 61 7.46 -7.46 -9.40
N PRO A 62 6.76 -8.45 -8.84
CA PRO A 62 7.31 -9.19 -7.70
C PRO A 62 8.68 -9.79 -7.99
N ASP A 63 8.87 -10.31 -9.21
CA ASP A 63 10.16 -10.90 -9.59
C ASP A 63 11.28 -9.86 -9.50
N ALA A 64 11.04 -8.67 -10.04
CA ALA A 64 12.04 -7.61 -10.00
C ALA A 64 12.30 -7.17 -8.55
N LEU A 65 11.24 -7.09 -7.74
CA LEU A 65 11.39 -6.72 -6.34
C LEU A 65 12.20 -7.76 -5.58
N ALA A 66 11.98 -9.05 -5.87
CA ALA A 66 12.72 -10.11 -5.22
C ALA A 66 14.22 -10.03 -5.50
N GLU A 67 14.58 -9.49 -6.65
CA GLU A 67 16.00 -9.37 -7.04
C GLU A 67 16.63 -8.08 -6.56
N LEU A 68 15.85 -7.12 -6.11
CA LEU A 68 16.37 -5.83 -5.70
C LEU A 68 16.95 -5.93 -4.29
N PRO A 69 18.21 -5.52 -4.07
CA PRO A 69 18.79 -5.59 -2.73
C PRO A 69 18.01 -4.73 -1.73
N GLU A 70 17.91 -5.22 -0.50
CA GLU A 70 17.18 -4.50 0.54
C GLU A 70 17.72 -3.09 0.73
N ALA A 71 19.04 -2.91 0.67
CA ALA A 71 19.65 -1.60 0.82
C ALA A 71 19.20 -0.64 -0.28
N GLU A 72 18.97 -1.15 -1.47
CA GLU A 72 18.50 -0.32 -2.56
C GLU A 72 17.04 0.05 -2.38
N ILE A 73 16.23 -0.89 -1.91
CA ILE A 73 14.84 -0.59 -1.57
C ILE A 73 14.80 0.51 -0.51
N LEU A 74 15.61 0.38 0.53
CA LEU A 74 15.69 1.38 1.60
C LEU A 74 16.02 2.75 1.04
N SER A 75 17.00 2.82 0.15
CA SER A 75 17.38 4.08 -0.47
C SER A 75 16.22 4.73 -1.22
N LEU A 76 15.43 3.92 -1.91
CA LEU A 76 14.31 4.43 -2.71
C LEU A 76 13.15 4.94 -1.85
N ILE A 77 12.95 4.36 -0.65
CA ILE A 77 11.81 4.71 0.19
C ILE A 77 12.20 5.43 1.46
N ARG A 78 13.43 5.89 1.57
CA ARG A 78 13.96 6.38 2.85
C ARG A 78 13.19 7.55 3.44
N THR A 79 12.43 8.31 2.63
CA THR A 79 11.64 9.43 3.14
C THR A 79 10.28 8.97 3.68
N CYS A 80 9.94 7.70 3.55
CA CYS A 80 8.73 7.15 4.15
C CYS A 80 8.97 6.83 5.61
N GLY A 81 7.91 6.92 6.41
CA GLY A 81 8.01 6.51 7.82
C GLY A 81 8.34 5.04 7.93
N LEU A 82 9.16 4.67 8.90
CA LEU A 82 9.55 3.29 9.17
C LEU A 82 10.25 2.63 7.97
N ALA A 83 11.03 3.42 7.23
CA ALA A 83 11.65 2.92 6.00
C ALA A 83 12.48 1.65 6.19
N PRO A 84 13.32 1.52 7.24
CA PRO A 84 14.11 0.28 7.37
C PRO A 84 13.24 -0.98 7.49
N ALA A 85 12.18 -0.92 8.31
CA ALA A 85 11.29 -2.06 8.47
C ALA A 85 10.54 -2.34 7.18
N LYS A 86 10.09 -1.28 6.50
CA LYS A 86 9.36 -1.44 5.23
C LYS A 86 10.26 -2.02 4.14
N ALA A 87 11.52 -1.59 4.08
CA ALA A 87 12.45 -2.14 3.09
C ALA A 87 12.66 -3.64 3.31
N ARG A 88 12.79 -4.05 4.57
CA ARG A 88 12.91 -5.47 4.89
C ARG A 88 11.67 -6.23 4.48
N ASN A 89 10.50 -5.68 4.81
CA ASN A 89 9.24 -6.33 4.47
C ASN A 89 9.03 -6.42 2.96
N LEU A 90 9.37 -5.38 2.22
CA LEU A 90 9.24 -5.40 0.76
C LEU A 90 10.17 -6.43 0.13
N SER A 91 11.40 -6.52 0.64
CA SER A 91 12.35 -7.51 0.13
C SER A 91 11.80 -8.93 0.31
N ARG A 92 11.26 -9.20 1.51
CA ARG A 92 10.68 -10.51 1.79
C ARG A 92 9.38 -10.73 1.01
N LEU A 93 8.60 -9.68 0.85
CA LEU A 93 7.36 -9.76 0.09
C LEU A 93 7.61 -10.22 -1.34
N GLY A 94 8.57 -9.60 -2.01
CA GLY A 94 8.88 -9.99 -3.38
C GLY A 94 9.26 -11.46 -3.49
N ARG A 95 10.10 -11.92 -2.58
CA ARG A 95 10.51 -13.32 -2.59
C ARG A 95 9.35 -14.27 -2.34
N LEU A 96 8.50 -13.96 -1.37
CA LEU A 96 7.37 -14.82 -1.05
C LEU A 96 6.34 -14.87 -2.16
N LEU A 97 6.10 -13.75 -2.82
CA LEU A 97 5.17 -13.74 -3.96
C LEU A 97 5.68 -14.65 -5.08
N VAL A 98 6.98 -14.62 -5.35
CA VAL A 98 7.55 -15.47 -6.37
C VAL A 98 7.49 -16.93 -5.95
N GLU A 99 7.90 -17.24 -4.71
CA GLU A 99 8.03 -18.61 -4.26
C GLU A 99 6.70 -19.29 -4.00
N ARG A 100 5.74 -18.57 -3.45
CA ARG A 100 4.47 -19.18 -3.02
C ARG A 100 3.32 -18.92 -3.97
N HIS A 101 3.39 -17.86 -4.75
CA HIS A 101 2.24 -17.41 -5.55
C HIS A 101 2.59 -17.20 -7.02
N GLY A 102 3.72 -17.73 -7.45
CA GLY A 102 4.09 -17.68 -8.86
C GLY A 102 4.27 -16.27 -9.40
N GLY A 103 4.64 -15.34 -8.53
CA GLY A 103 4.81 -13.94 -8.95
C GLY A 103 3.51 -13.16 -9.04
N GLN A 104 2.43 -13.68 -8.46
CA GLN A 104 1.12 -13.03 -8.48
C GLN A 104 0.71 -12.65 -7.07
N VAL A 105 -0.09 -11.59 -6.95
CA VAL A 105 -0.69 -11.24 -5.68
C VAL A 105 -1.92 -12.14 -5.48
N PRO A 106 -2.01 -12.88 -4.38
CA PRO A 106 -3.14 -13.79 -4.19
C PRO A 106 -4.42 -13.02 -3.88
N ALA A 107 -5.53 -13.47 -4.46
CA ALA A 107 -6.84 -12.90 -4.21
C ALA A 107 -7.51 -13.67 -3.07
N ASP A 108 -6.86 -13.70 -1.92
CA ASP A 108 -7.31 -14.48 -0.78
C ASP A 108 -6.84 -13.80 0.50
N PHE A 109 -7.78 -13.59 1.44
CA PHE A 109 -7.47 -12.87 2.67
C PHE A 109 -6.37 -13.55 3.49
N ALA A 110 -6.47 -14.85 3.68
CA ALA A 110 -5.51 -15.57 4.51
C ALA A 110 -4.12 -15.52 3.89
N ALA A 111 -4.04 -15.69 2.57
CA ALA A 111 -2.76 -15.65 1.89
C ALA A 111 -2.14 -14.26 1.94
N LEU A 112 -2.96 -13.21 1.81
CA LEU A 112 -2.47 -11.84 1.91
C LEU A 112 -1.95 -11.55 3.32
N GLU A 113 -2.69 -11.97 4.35
CA GLU A 113 -2.30 -11.69 5.71
C GLU A 113 -1.07 -12.47 6.16
N ASP A 114 -0.71 -13.50 5.41
CA ASP A 114 0.54 -14.24 5.64
C ASP A 114 1.77 -13.49 5.12
N LEU A 115 1.57 -12.47 4.32
CA LEU A 115 2.69 -11.73 3.73
C LEU A 115 3.28 -10.74 4.74
N PRO A 116 4.58 -10.46 4.64
CA PRO A 116 5.23 -9.53 5.59
C PRO A 116 4.58 -8.16 5.59
N GLY A 117 4.22 -7.69 6.76
CA GLY A 117 3.66 -6.35 6.92
C GLY A 117 2.19 -6.21 6.54
N VAL A 118 1.54 -7.29 6.08
CA VAL A 118 0.15 -7.22 5.65
C VAL A 118 -0.76 -7.65 6.80
N GLY A 119 -1.51 -6.69 7.33
CA GLY A 119 -2.53 -6.97 8.32
C GLY A 119 -3.89 -7.08 7.68
N HIS A 120 -4.92 -7.27 8.52
CA HIS A 120 -6.27 -7.46 8.02
C HIS A 120 -6.76 -6.24 7.25
N LYS A 121 -6.45 -5.04 7.74
CA LYS A 121 -6.91 -3.82 7.10
C LYS A 121 -6.28 -3.65 5.72
N THR A 122 -4.98 -3.92 5.61
CA THR A 122 -4.28 -3.87 4.33
C THR A 122 -4.86 -4.90 3.35
N ALA A 123 -5.09 -6.12 3.84
CA ALA A 123 -5.66 -7.16 2.99
C ALA A 123 -7.05 -6.76 2.50
N SER A 124 -7.86 -6.14 3.36
CA SER A 124 -9.20 -5.69 2.97
C SER A 124 -9.14 -4.65 1.86
N VAL A 125 -8.23 -3.70 1.97
CA VAL A 125 -8.09 -2.66 0.94
C VAL A 125 -7.68 -3.29 -0.40
N VAL A 126 -6.72 -4.20 -0.37
CA VAL A 126 -6.25 -4.84 -1.59
C VAL A 126 -7.36 -5.68 -2.22
N MET A 127 -8.08 -6.46 -1.40
CA MET A 127 -9.17 -7.28 -1.93
C MET A 127 -10.26 -6.42 -2.55
N ALA A 128 -10.61 -5.32 -1.90
CA ALA A 128 -11.68 -4.46 -2.41
C ALA A 128 -11.26 -3.74 -3.68
N GLN A 129 -10.08 -3.17 -3.69
CA GLN A 129 -9.67 -2.28 -4.78
C GLN A 129 -9.02 -3.01 -5.95
N ALA A 130 -8.27 -4.06 -5.68
CA ALA A 130 -7.59 -4.78 -6.75
C ALA A 130 -8.44 -5.91 -7.33
N PHE A 131 -9.25 -6.54 -6.50
CA PHE A 131 -10.01 -7.72 -6.93
C PHE A 131 -11.52 -7.53 -6.88
N GLY A 132 -11.98 -6.35 -6.47
CA GLY A 132 -13.40 -6.06 -6.45
C GLY A 132 -14.20 -6.88 -5.43
N VAL A 133 -13.56 -7.42 -4.41
CA VAL A 133 -14.22 -8.22 -3.39
C VAL A 133 -14.63 -7.29 -2.26
N PRO A 134 -15.93 -7.12 -2.00
CA PRO A 134 -16.36 -6.27 -0.89
C PRO A 134 -15.83 -6.82 0.41
N ALA A 135 -15.21 -5.96 1.19
CA ALA A 135 -14.68 -6.34 2.49
C ALA A 135 -14.79 -5.15 3.40
N PHE A 136 -15.29 -5.39 4.59
CA PHE A 136 -15.41 -4.34 5.58
C PHE A 136 -14.35 -4.57 6.63
N PRO A 137 -13.46 -3.61 6.85
CA PRO A 137 -12.49 -3.76 7.93
C PRO A 137 -13.23 -3.96 9.24
N VAL A 138 -12.81 -4.93 10.00
CA VAL A 138 -13.35 -5.18 11.32
C VAL A 138 -12.36 -4.63 12.32
N ASP A 139 -12.82 -3.69 13.08
CA ASP A 139 -11.95 -3.03 14.06
C ASP A 139 -11.89 -3.80 15.35
#